data_1e9be5313db3a2047f4056f66ec13d79
#
_entry.id   1e9be5313db3a2047f4056f66ec13d79
#
_cell.length_a   1.000
_cell.length_b   1.000
_cell.length_c   1.000
_cell.angle_alpha   90.00
_cell.angle_beta   90.00
_cell.angle_gamma   90.00
#
_symmetry.space_group_name_H-M   'P 1'
#
loop_
_entity.id
_entity.type
_entity.pdbx_description
1 polymer ?
#
loop_
_entity_poly.entity_id
_entity_poly.type
_entity_poly.pdbx_seq_one_letter_code
_entity_poly.pdbx_strand_id
1 'polypeptide(L)'
;MLWQCLEQAVTERLIPYNPANGCRLPKKEKKKMQIIPPEKIRDYLKAAEEWGVLPMFYLELSTGLRRGELVALLWSDLNLQTKTLTVSKSVSRGKGELVVTEPKTENSIREIYLSDEAIRLLVEDRKNHPFSPYMFPSPKTGGMYGPDCVGRIHKKLLEKAGIEEHVRFHDLRHTFSTLAIQSGIDPKTVAEILGHASAEFSLDVYAAI
;
A
#
# COMPACT_ATOMS: atom_id res chain seq x y z
N MET A 1 2.62 3.76 -23.86
CA MET A 1 1.41 4.45 -24.38
C MET A 1 1.62 5.00 -25.79
N LEU A 2 2.54 5.95 -26.07
CA LEU A 2 2.71 6.49 -27.43
C LEU A 2 3.03 5.40 -28.47
N TRP A 3 3.96 4.50 -28.20
CA TRP A 3 4.31 3.40 -29.12
C TRP A 3 3.09 2.52 -29.43
N GLN A 4 2.31 2.16 -28.40
CA GLN A 4 1.08 1.34 -28.59
C GLN A 4 0.01 2.07 -29.40
N CYS A 5 -0.17 3.38 -29.19
CA CYS A 5 -1.10 4.19 -29.97
C CYS A 5 -0.69 4.23 -31.45
N LEU A 6 0.60 4.42 -31.73
CA LEU A 6 1.12 4.43 -33.07
C LEU A 6 1.05 3.04 -33.77
N GLU A 7 1.25 1.97 -32.96
CA GLU A 7 1.10 0.60 -33.48
C GLU A 7 -0.35 0.29 -33.85
N GLN A 8 -1.31 0.78 -33.04
CA GLN A 8 -2.73 0.70 -33.37
C GLN A 8 -3.04 1.46 -34.68
N ALA A 9 -2.47 2.64 -34.85
CA ALA A 9 -2.65 3.43 -36.09
C ALA A 9 -2.08 2.72 -37.34
N VAL A 10 -0.98 1.94 -37.21
CA VAL A 10 -0.48 1.08 -38.28
C VAL A 10 -1.47 -0.06 -38.56
N THR A 11 -1.99 -0.71 -37.52
CA THR A 11 -2.98 -1.78 -37.64
C THR A 11 -4.26 -1.32 -38.33
N GLU A 12 -4.69 -0.10 -38.05
CA GLU A 12 -5.83 0.56 -38.68
C GLU A 12 -5.51 1.19 -40.05
N ARG A 13 -4.28 1.03 -40.52
CA ARG A 13 -3.78 1.57 -41.81
C ARG A 13 -3.85 3.11 -41.93
N LEU A 14 -3.83 3.81 -40.80
CA LEU A 14 -3.79 5.27 -40.75
C LEU A 14 -2.39 5.81 -41.03
N ILE A 15 -1.35 5.05 -40.71
CA ILE A 15 0.05 5.33 -41.00
C ILE A 15 0.74 4.07 -41.56
N PRO A 16 1.73 4.20 -42.47
CA PRO A 16 2.38 3.05 -43.09
C PRO A 16 3.34 2.28 -42.15
N TYR A 17 3.91 2.93 -41.17
CA TYR A 17 4.82 2.33 -40.19
C TYR A 17 4.78 3.11 -38.88
N ASN A 18 5.22 2.46 -37.80
CA ASN A 18 5.31 3.11 -36.48
C ASN A 18 6.63 3.90 -36.38
N PRO A 19 6.59 5.25 -36.35
CA PRO A 19 7.81 6.07 -36.29
C PRO A 19 8.56 5.94 -34.97
N ALA A 20 7.96 5.37 -33.92
CA ALA A 20 8.62 5.08 -32.66
C ALA A 20 9.43 3.77 -32.66
N ASN A 21 9.37 3.00 -33.79
CA ASN A 21 10.22 1.82 -33.96
C ASN A 21 11.69 2.25 -34.08
N GLY A 22 12.55 1.63 -33.28
CA GLY A 22 13.96 1.97 -33.22
C GLY A 22 14.33 3.13 -32.29
N CYS A 23 13.37 3.81 -31.66
CA CYS A 23 13.67 4.80 -30.64
C CYS A 23 14.33 4.13 -29.42
N ARG A 24 15.55 4.55 -29.10
CA ARG A 24 16.25 4.11 -27.88
C ARG A 24 15.83 5.00 -26.73
N LEU A 25 15.08 4.43 -25.79
CA LEU A 25 14.76 5.12 -24.55
C LEU A 25 16.04 5.24 -23.68
N PRO A 26 16.27 6.39 -23.04
CA PRO A 26 17.36 6.52 -22.08
C PRO A 26 17.19 5.47 -20.98
N LYS A 27 18.31 4.89 -20.53
CA LYS A 27 18.28 3.96 -19.39
C LYS A 27 17.73 4.70 -18.17
N LYS A 28 16.64 4.17 -17.64
CA LYS A 28 16.06 4.69 -16.41
C LYS A 28 17.00 4.33 -15.25
N GLU A 29 17.60 5.32 -14.62
CA GLU A 29 18.35 5.09 -13.40
C GLU A 29 17.45 4.43 -12.35
N LYS A 30 17.90 3.29 -11.80
CA LYS A 30 17.19 2.64 -10.68
C LYS A 30 17.36 3.55 -9.46
N LYS A 31 16.32 4.29 -9.11
CA LYS A 31 16.30 5.03 -7.84
C LYS A 31 16.35 4.01 -6.71
N LYS A 32 17.27 4.21 -5.76
CA LYS A 32 17.30 3.40 -4.54
C LYS A 32 15.96 3.55 -3.83
N MET A 33 15.38 2.42 -3.44
CA MET A 33 14.19 2.42 -2.61
C MET A 33 14.56 3.00 -1.24
N GLN A 34 13.74 3.91 -0.76
CA GLN A 34 13.90 4.49 0.57
C GLN A 34 12.89 3.80 1.49
N ILE A 35 13.34 3.40 2.65
CA ILE A 35 12.53 2.81 3.71
C ILE A 35 12.61 3.69 4.94
N ILE A 36 11.67 3.58 5.85
CA ILE A 36 11.84 4.17 7.18
C ILE A 36 12.97 3.41 7.87
N PRO A 37 14.03 4.10 8.35
CA PRO A 37 15.08 3.46 9.12
C PRO A 37 14.48 2.71 10.33
N PRO A 38 14.91 1.47 10.63
CA PRO A 38 14.35 0.68 11.73
C PRO A 38 14.32 1.42 13.06
N GLU A 39 15.37 2.19 13.36
CA GLU A 39 15.51 3.01 14.57
C GLU A 39 14.51 4.16 14.64
N LYS A 40 13.94 4.60 13.50
CA LYS A 40 12.96 5.69 13.40
C LYS A 40 11.52 5.22 13.41
N ILE A 41 11.27 3.92 13.33
CA ILE A 41 9.90 3.37 13.29
C ILE A 41 9.13 3.74 14.57
N ARG A 42 9.80 3.69 15.72
CA ARG A 42 9.18 4.07 17.00
C ARG A 42 8.74 5.53 17.01
N ASP A 43 9.59 6.43 16.53
CA ASP A 43 9.29 7.86 16.45
C ASP A 43 8.13 8.12 15.47
N TYR A 44 8.11 7.41 14.34
CA TYR A 44 7.04 7.47 13.36
C TYR A 44 5.68 7.01 13.93
N LEU A 45 5.65 5.88 14.64
CA LEU A 45 4.43 5.36 15.27
C LEU A 45 3.96 6.28 16.41
N LYS A 46 4.88 6.86 17.17
CA LYS A 46 4.54 7.88 18.19
C LYS A 46 3.92 9.12 17.54
N ALA A 47 4.47 9.60 16.43
CA ALA A 47 3.85 10.69 15.68
C ALA A 47 2.44 10.33 15.17
N ALA A 48 2.22 9.06 14.75
CA ALA A 48 0.92 8.56 14.34
C ALA A 48 -0.08 8.50 15.50
N GLU A 49 0.37 8.13 16.71
CA GLU A 49 -0.43 8.13 17.92
C GLU A 49 -0.89 9.55 18.31
N GLU A 50 0.03 10.49 18.34
CA GLU A 50 -0.26 11.90 18.63
C GLU A 50 -1.18 12.55 17.58
N TRP A 51 -1.20 12.00 16.37
CA TRP A 51 -2.10 12.43 15.28
C TRP A 51 -3.45 11.70 15.30
N GLY A 52 -3.63 10.68 16.15
CA GLY A 52 -4.85 9.87 16.24
C GLY A 52 -5.04 8.90 15.06
N VAL A 53 -3.95 8.46 14.42
CA VAL A 53 -3.98 7.55 13.25
C VAL A 53 -3.07 6.33 13.44
N LEU A 54 -2.64 6.06 14.68
CA LEU A 54 -1.77 4.95 14.99
C LEU A 54 -2.28 3.61 14.43
N PRO A 55 -3.55 3.21 14.62
CA PRO A 55 -4.01 1.90 14.17
C PRO A 55 -3.87 1.70 12.66
N MET A 56 -4.14 2.76 11.87
CA MET A 56 -4.01 2.74 10.41
C MET A 56 -2.55 2.53 9.98
N PHE A 57 -1.61 3.30 10.52
CA PHE A 57 -0.20 3.23 10.12
C PHE A 57 0.54 2.05 10.73
N TYR A 58 0.10 1.59 11.91
CA TYR A 58 0.58 0.34 12.49
C TYR A 58 0.19 -0.86 11.61
N LEU A 59 -1.08 -0.93 11.18
CA LEU A 59 -1.55 -1.96 10.27
C LEU A 59 -0.78 -1.95 8.96
N GLU A 60 -0.55 -0.77 8.38
CA GLU A 60 0.23 -0.63 7.15
C GLU A 60 1.66 -1.16 7.30
N LEU A 61 2.36 -0.77 8.36
CA LEU A 61 3.73 -1.22 8.64
C LEU A 61 3.83 -2.70 9.03
N SER A 62 2.76 -3.31 9.50
CA SER A 62 2.73 -4.73 9.87
C SER A 62 2.22 -5.67 8.77
N THR A 63 1.62 -5.14 7.71
CA THR A 63 1.01 -5.93 6.64
C THR A 63 1.46 -5.55 5.23
N GLY A 64 1.99 -4.35 5.06
CA GLY A 64 2.41 -3.82 3.76
C GLY A 64 1.27 -3.70 2.75
N LEU A 65 0.06 -3.38 3.17
CA LEU A 65 -1.10 -3.18 2.31
C LEU A 65 -0.85 -2.09 1.27
N ARG A 66 -1.47 -2.21 0.10
CA ARG A 66 -1.49 -1.08 -0.82
C ARG A 66 -2.39 0.03 -0.26
N ARG A 67 -2.02 1.29 -0.47
CA ARG A 67 -2.79 2.45 0.03
C ARG A 67 -4.30 2.35 -0.27
N GLY A 68 -4.66 1.92 -1.48
CA GLY A 68 -6.06 1.74 -1.85
C GLY A 68 -6.74 0.59 -1.13
N GLU A 69 -6.01 -0.48 -0.81
CA GLU A 69 -6.51 -1.62 -0.02
C GLU A 69 -6.78 -1.17 1.42
N LEU A 70 -5.80 -0.48 2.05
CA LEU A 70 -5.89 0.02 3.42
C LEU A 70 -7.15 0.88 3.66
N VAL A 71 -7.42 1.84 2.76
CA VAL A 71 -8.58 2.74 2.90
C VAL A 71 -9.91 2.08 2.54
N ALA A 72 -9.88 0.94 1.84
CA ALA A 72 -11.07 0.18 1.47
C ALA A 72 -11.54 -0.79 2.55
N LEU A 73 -10.75 -1.00 3.61
CA LEU A 73 -11.05 -1.99 4.65
C LEU A 73 -12.35 -1.68 5.40
N LEU A 74 -13.15 -2.71 5.56
CA LEU A 74 -14.37 -2.72 6.36
C LEU A 74 -14.16 -3.58 7.61
N TRP A 75 -14.96 -3.33 8.63
CA TRP A 75 -14.97 -4.19 9.82
C TRP A 75 -15.42 -5.62 9.52
N SER A 76 -16.24 -5.82 8.47
CA SER A 76 -16.62 -7.15 7.98
C SER A 76 -15.47 -7.94 7.36
N ASP A 77 -14.38 -7.28 6.98
CA ASP A 77 -13.21 -7.93 6.40
C ASP A 77 -12.29 -8.52 7.48
N LEU A 78 -12.53 -8.22 8.76
CA LEU A 78 -11.75 -8.70 9.91
C LEU A 78 -12.49 -9.78 10.68
N ASN A 79 -11.89 -10.95 10.78
CA ASN A 79 -12.32 -12.01 11.67
C ASN A 79 -11.52 -11.95 12.98
N LEU A 80 -12.17 -11.53 14.07
CA LEU A 80 -11.53 -11.39 15.38
C LEU A 80 -11.19 -12.75 16.04
N GLN A 81 -11.91 -13.82 15.69
CA GLN A 81 -11.67 -15.15 16.28
C GLN A 81 -10.42 -15.79 15.69
N THR A 82 -10.27 -15.70 14.37
CA THR A 82 -9.10 -16.26 13.66
C THR A 82 -7.97 -15.25 13.52
N LYS A 83 -8.20 -13.99 13.88
CA LYS A 83 -7.26 -12.85 13.70
C LYS A 83 -6.84 -12.68 12.25
N THR A 84 -7.73 -12.96 11.30
CA THR A 84 -7.46 -12.84 9.86
C THR A 84 -8.16 -11.62 9.27
N LEU A 85 -7.43 -10.91 8.43
CA LEU A 85 -7.91 -9.78 7.63
C LEU A 85 -7.98 -10.20 6.16
N THR A 86 -9.17 -10.15 5.58
CA THR A 86 -9.38 -10.44 4.15
C THR A 86 -9.23 -9.18 3.32
N VAL A 87 -8.28 -9.19 2.39
CA VAL A 87 -8.03 -8.09 1.46
C VAL A 87 -8.64 -8.44 0.11
N SER A 88 -9.78 -7.84 -0.21
CA SER A 88 -10.57 -8.15 -1.41
C SER A 88 -10.98 -6.91 -2.22
N LYS A 89 -10.58 -5.71 -1.80
CA LYS A 89 -11.01 -4.46 -2.44
C LYS A 89 -9.87 -3.45 -2.46
N SER A 90 -9.95 -2.53 -3.39
CA SER A 90 -9.04 -1.38 -3.45
C SER A 90 -9.78 -0.13 -3.90
N VAL A 91 -9.40 1.02 -3.35
CA VAL A 91 -9.95 2.31 -3.73
C VAL A 91 -8.94 3.09 -4.54
N SER A 92 -9.39 3.64 -5.64
CA SER A 92 -8.65 4.58 -6.46
C SER A 92 -9.47 5.85 -6.69
N ARG A 93 -8.83 6.90 -7.16
CA ARG A 93 -9.53 8.11 -7.59
C ARG A 93 -9.69 8.10 -9.11
N GLY A 94 -10.94 8.07 -9.60
CA GLY A 94 -11.28 8.19 -11.02
C GLY A 94 -12.17 9.41 -11.24
N LYS A 95 -11.81 10.29 -12.19
CA LYS A 95 -12.59 11.50 -12.57
C LYS A 95 -13.08 12.35 -11.37
N GLY A 96 -12.29 12.40 -10.30
CA GLY A 96 -12.62 13.19 -9.09
C GLY A 96 -13.33 12.42 -7.97
N GLU A 97 -13.91 11.27 -8.25
CA GLU A 97 -14.63 10.43 -7.29
C GLU A 97 -13.78 9.26 -6.79
N LEU A 98 -14.16 8.71 -5.64
CA LEU A 98 -13.57 7.49 -5.12
C LEU A 98 -14.26 6.29 -5.80
N VAL A 99 -13.46 5.47 -6.47
CA VAL A 99 -13.93 4.26 -7.13
C VAL A 99 -13.39 3.05 -6.39
N VAL A 100 -14.30 2.24 -5.85
CA VAL A 100 -13.97 0.94 -5.28
C VAL A 100 -13.86 -0.05 -6.42
N THR A 101 -12.75 -0.74 -6.50
CA THR A 101 -12.53 -1.81 -7.49
C THR A 101 -12.31 -3.11 -6.76
N GLU A 102 -13.00 -4.15 -7.22
CA GLU A 102 -12.69 -5.52 -6.85
C GLU A 102 -11.46 -6.02 -7.62
N PRO A 103 -10.73 -6.98 -7.08
CA PRO A 103 -9.58 -7.54 -7.78
C PRO A 103 -10.02 -8.18 -9.10
N LYS A 104 -9.23 -7.98 -10.15
CA LYS A 104 -9.51 -8.56 -11.49
C LYS A 104 -9.36 -10.07 -11.54
N THR A 105 -8.75 -10.70 -10.54
CA THR A 105 -8.50 -12.14 -10.44
C THR A 105 -8.72 -12.61 -9.01
N GLU A 106 -9.24 -13.82 -8.85
CA GLU A 106 -9.41 -14.47 -7.53
C GLU A 106 -8.10 -14.56 -6.74
N ASN A 107 -6.98 -14.75 -7.42
CA ASN A 107 -5.64 -14.78 -6.81
C ASN A 107 -5.21 -13.45 -6.16
N SER A 108 -5.98 -12.37 -6.33
CA SER A 108 -5.71 -11.09 -5.69
C SER A 108 -6.42 -10.93 -4.35
N ILE A 109 -7.33 -11.85 -4.01
CA ILE A 109 -7.93 -11.96 -2.68
C ILE A 109 -6.96 -12.72 -1.81
N ARG A 110 -6.63 -12.18 -0.66
CA ARG A 110 -5.71 -12.81 0.29
C ARG A 110 -6.14 -12.56 1.72
N GLU A 111 -5.77 -13.48 2.57
CA GLU A 111 -5.92 -13.37 4.03
C GLU A 111 -4.58 -13.09 4.67
N ILE A 112 -4.56 -12.18 5.63
CA ILE A 112 -3.38 -11.79 6.38
C ILE A 112 -3.67 -12.02 7.86
N TYR A 113 -2.79 -12.77 8.54
CA TYR A 113 -2.85 -12.92 10.00
C TYR A 113 -2.33 -11.66 10.67
N LEU A 114 -3.11 -11.16 11.63
CA LEU A 114 -2.76 -9.97 12.41
C LEU A 114 -2.21 -10.37 13.78
N SER A 115 -1.25 -9.60 14.25
CA SER A 115 -0.73 -9.74 15.62
C SER A 115 -1.78 -9.31 16.64
N ASP A 116 -1.63 -9.79 17.89
CA ASP A 116 -2.49 -9.40 19.01
C ASP A 116 -2.48 -7.89 19.21
N GLU A 117 -1.34 -7.26 19.03
CA GLU A 117 -1.20 -5.82 19.16
C GLU A 117 -1.98 -5.07 18.06
N ALA A 118 -1.91 -5.54 16.80
CA ALA A 118 -2.71 -4.96 15.71
C ALA A 118 -4.21 -5.06 16.04
N ILE A 119 -4.68 -6.23 16.48
CA ILE A 119 -6.08 -6.44 16.86
C ILE A 119 -6.47 -5.51 18.01
N ARG A 120 -5.63 -5.41 19.05
CA ARG A 120 -5.87 -4.53 20.21
C ARG A 120 -6.06 -3.08 19.78
N LEU A 121 -5.15 -2.56 18.95
CA LEU A 121 -5.20 -1.19 18.45
C LEU A 121 -6.46 -0.94 17.61
N LEU A 122 -6.81 -1.87 16.71
CA LEU A 122 -8.00 -1.76 15.88
C LEU A 122 -9.29 -1.76 16.70
N VAL A 123 -9.41 -2.68 17.68
CA VAL A 123 -10.60 -2.78 18.54
C VAL A 123 -10.75 -1.54 19.42
N GLU A 124 -9.65 -0.99 19.92
CA GLU A 124 -9.67 0.24 20.71
C GLU A 124 -10.12 1.43 19.84
N ASP A 125 -9.59 1.57 18.64
CA ASP A 125 -9.95 2.64 17.70
C ASP A 125 -11.44 2.57 17.29
N ARG A 126 -11.99 1.36 17.16
CA ARG A 126 -13.42 1.16 16.83
C ARG A 126 -14.37 1.83 17.80
N LYS A 127 -13.98 1.98 19.06
CA LYS A 127 -14.80 2.64 20.09
C LYS A 127 -15.08 4.10 19.75
N ASN A 128 -14.19 4.75 18.99
CA ASN A 128 -14.34 6.14 18.56
C ASN A 128 -15.36 6.31 17.43
N HIS A 129 -15.67 5.22 16.68
CA HIS A 129 -16.58 5.24 15.53
C HIS A 129 -17.38 3.92 15.39
N PRO A 130 -18.15 3.52 16.43
CA PRO A 130 -18.73 2.18 16.57
C PRO A 130 -19.74 1.83 15.46
N PHE A 131 -20.35 2.82 14.82
CA PHE A 131 -21.37 2.63 13.78
C PHE A 131 -20.82 2.70 12.35
N SER A 132 -19.53 3.02 12.20
CA SER A 132 -18.94 3.05 10.86
C SER A 132 -18.71 1.62 10.33
N PRO A 133 -19.10 1.33 9.08
CA PRO A 133 -18.72 0.09 8.43
C PRO A 133 -17.23 0.08 8.07
N TYR A 134 -16.62 1.26 7.89
CA TYR A 134 -15.22 1.41 7.53
C TYR A 134 -14.31 1.21 8.73
N MET A 135 -13.20 0.50 8.51
CA MET A 135 -12.20 0.31 9.55
C MET A 135 -11.53 1.64 9.92
N PHE A 136 -11.26 2.48 8.92
CA PHE A 136 -10.67 3.81 9.08
C PHE A 136 -11.57 4.86 8.43
N PRO A 137 -12.60 5.36 9.13
CA PRO A 137 -13.48 6.38 8.58
C PRO A 137 -12.80 7.74 8.57
N SER A 138 -13.05 8.53 7.53
CA SER A 138 -12.60 9.92 7.45
C SER A 138 -13.30 10.76 8.52
N PRO A 139 -12.59 11.48 9.40
CA PRO A 139 -13.21 12.29 10.45
C PRO A 139 -14.04 13.44 9.90
N LYS A 140 -13.83 13.84 8.63
CA LYS A 140 -14.60 14.92 7.99
C LYS A 140 -15.92 14.46 7.41
N THR A 141 -15.99 13.22 6.89
CA THR A 141 -17.13 12.76 6.11
C THR A 141 -17.80 11.52 6.68
N GLY A 142 -17.16 10.81 7.63
CA GLY A 142 -17.58 9.51 8.13
C GLY A 142 -17.43 8.36 7.12
N GLY A 143 -17.12 8.68 5.85
CA GLY A 143 -16.89 7.72 4.78
C GLY A 143 -15.42 7.31 4.65
N MET A 144 -15.07 6.67 3.54
CA MET A 144 -13.68 6.29 3.25
C MET A 144 -12.74 7.49 3.18
N TYR A 145 -11.50 7.30 3.62
CA TYR A 145 -10.44 8.25 3.30
C TYR A 145 -10.19 8.30 1.79
N GLY A 146 -9.98 9.50 1.25
CA GLY A 146 -9.35 9.61 -0.06
C GLY A 146 -7.89 9.16 0.03
N PRO A 147 -7.40 8.32 -0.89
CA PRO A 147 -6.01 7.84 -0.87
C PRO A 147 -4.97 8.96 -0.76
N ASP A 148 -5.23 10.12 -1.39
CA ASP A 148 -4.33 11.26 -1.33
C ASP A 148 -4.28 11.91 0.06
N CYS A 149 -5.36 11.80 0.85
CA CYS A 149 -5.37 12.30 2.23
C CYS A 149 -4.42 11.48 3.10
N VAL A 150 -4.43 10.15 2.96
CA VAL A 150 -3.52 9.27 3.70
C VAL A 150 -2.06 9.57 3.35
N GLY A 151 -1.76 9.80 2.06
CA GLY A 151 -0.42 10.22 1.64
C GLY A 151 0.03 11.55 2.26
N ARG A 152 -0.89 12.51 2.41
CA ARG A 152 -0.59 13.80 3.08
C ARG A 152 -0.37 13.63 4.59
N ILE A 153 -1.15 12.77 5.23
CA ILE A 153 -0.95 12.43 6.65
C ILE A 153 0.43 11.81 6.81
N HIS A 154 0.76 10.80 6.01
CA HIS A 154 2.06 10.14 6.04
C HIS A 154 3.22 11.15 5.97
N LYS A 155 3.17 12.10 5.03
CA LYS A 155 4.20 13.14 4.92
C LYS A 155 4.37 13.93 6.22
N LYS A 156 3.27 14.31 6.87
CA LYS A 156 3.31 15.04 8.15
C LYS A 156 3.84 14.18 9.29
N LEU A 157 3.59 12.86 9.27
CA LEU A 157 4.16 11.94 10.26
C LEU A 157 5.67 11.84 10.10
N LEU A 158 6.20 11.78 8.87
CA LEU A 158 7.65 11.80 8.60
C LEU A 158 8.30 13.08 9.12
N GLU A 159 7.72 14.23 8.80
CA GLU A 159 8.18 15.54 9.27
C GLU A 159 8.22 15.60 10.81
N LYS A 160 7.17 15.11 11.47
CA LYS A 160 7.05 15.09 12.93
C LYS A 160 8.01 14.11 13.61
N ALA A 161 8.27 12.98 12.97
CA ALA A 161 9.22 11.97 13.44
C ALA A 161 10.69 12.34 13.16
N GLY A 162 10.96 13.48 12.51
CA GLY A 162 12.32 13.89 12.14
C GLY A 162 12.97 12.92 11.14
N ILE A 163 12.17 12.42 10.17
CA ILE A 163 12.63 11.54 9.10
C ILE A 163 12.82 12.40 7.85
N GLU A 164 14.08 12.63 7.48
CA GLU A 164 14.45 13.50 6.35
C GLU A 164 14.40 12.77 5.01
N GLU A 165 14.45 11.44 5.01
CA GLU A 165 14.38 10.60 3.83
C GLU A 165 13.06 10.79 3.10
N HIS A 166 13.12 10.87 1.78
CA HIS A 166 11.90 10.97 0.95
C HIS A 166 11.22 9.61 0.83
N VAL A 167 10.62 9.15 1.92
CA VAL A 167 9.82 7.92 1.97
C VAL A 167 8.40 8.21 1.47
N ARG A 168 8.00 7.63 0.36
CA ARG A 168 6.61 7.73 -0.14
C ARG A 168 5.71 6.77 0.63
N PHE A 169 4.41 6.97 0.62
CA PHE A 169 3.48 6.04 1.24
C PHE A 169 3.66 4.58 0.75
N HIS A 170 3.89 4.39 -0.54
CA HIS A 170 4.14 3.06 -1.09
C HIS A 170 5.43 2.42 -0.56
N ASP A 171 6.37 3.22 -0.13
CA ASP A 171 7.64 2.74 0.41
C ASP A 171 7.49 2.19 1.86
N LEU A 172 6.34 2.41 2.53
CA LEU A 172 5.98 1.72 3.79
C LEU A 172 5.84 0.22 3.57
N ARG A 173 5.31 -0.19 2.43
CA ARG A 173 5.24 -1.60 2.03
C ARG A 173 6.62 -2.20 1.81
N HIS A 174 7.58 -1.42 1.31
CA HIS A 174 8.99 -1.84 1.24
C HIS A 174 9.63 -1.90 2.62
N THR A 175 9.29 -0.96 3.51
CA THR A 175 9.70 -0.99 4.91
C THR A 175 9.23 -2.27 5.58
N PHE A 176 7.94 -2.63 5.46
CA PHE A 176 7.40 -3.90 5.95
C PHE A 176 8.20 -5.09 5.42
N SER A 177 8.40 -5.16 4.10
CA SER A 177 9.10 -6.28 3.47
C SER A 177 10.51 -6.45 4.00
N THR A 178 11.25 -5.34 4.10
CA THR A 178 12.63 -5.35 4.60
C THR A 178 12.69 -5.82 6.04
N LEU A 179 11.82 -5.29 6.91
CA LEU A 179 11.77 -5.67 8.32
C LEU A 179 11.36 -7.13 8.51
N ALA A 180 10.38 -7.60 7.74
CA ALA A 180 9.90 -8.97 7.80
C ALA A 180 11.03 -9.96 7.47
N ILE A 181 11.81 -9.69 6.41
CA ILE A 181 12.93 -10.53 6.02
C ILE A 181 14.08 -10.44 7.02
N GLN A 182 14.42 -9.26 7.49
CA GLN A 182 15.43 -9.08 8.54
C GLN A 182 15.05 -9.81 9.84
N SER A 183 13.76 -9.96 10.11
CA SER A 183 13.23 -10.73 11.24
C SER A 183 13.19 -12.24 10.97
N GLY A 184 13.67 -12.72 9.80
CA GLY A 184 13.76 -14.13 9.46
C GLY A 184 12.52 -14.71 8.80
N ILE A 185 11.55 -13.91 8.39
CA ILE A 185 10.39 -14.39 7.64
C ILE A 185 10.84 -14.73 6.21
N ASP A 186 10.46 -15.91 5.75
CA ASP A 186 10.77 -16.38 4.41
C ASP A 186 10.25 -15.43 3.32
N PRO A 187 11.06 -15.08 2.30
CA PRO A 187 10.67 -14.18 1.23
C PRO A 187 9.40 -14.59 0.46
N LYS A 188 9.14 -15.89 0.34
CA LYS A 188 7.92 -16.40 -0.31
C LYS A 188 6.69 -16.05 0.52
N THR A 189 6.75 -16.25 1.83
CA THR A 189 5.69 -15.86 2.76
C THR A 189 5.43 -14.35 2.71
N VAL A 190 6.48 -13.54 2.66
CA VAL A 190 6.34 -12.08 2.51
C VAL A 190 5.66 -11.72 1.18
N ALA A 191 6.03 -12.39 0.08
CA ALA A 191 5.39 -12.17 -1.23
C ALA A 191 3.90 -12.55 -1.22
N GLU A 192 3.51 -13.61 -0.53
CA GLU A 192 2.11 -14.04 -0.36
C GLU A 192 1.32 -13.01 0.44
N ILE A 193 1.83 -12.53 1.58
CA ILE A 193 1.22 -11.47 2.40
C ILE A 193 1.00 -10.22 1.54
N LEU A 194 1.97 -9.85 0.74
CA LEU A 194 1.91 -8.70 -0.13
C LEU A 194 1.00 -8.90 -1.35
N GLY A 195 0.64 -10.14 -1.72
CA GLY A 195 -0.14 -10.44 -2.93
C GLY A 195 0.63 -10.06 -4.19
N HIS A 196 1.91 -10.46 -4.27
CA HIS A 196 2.72 -10.37 -5.48
C HIS A 196 2.45 -11.61 -6.35
N ALA A 197 2.27 -11.39 -7.67
CA ALA A 197 2.00 -12.47 -8.62
C ALA A 197 3.22 -13.39 -8.86
N SER A 198 4.43 -12.96 -8.48
CA SER A 198 5.65 -13.78 -8.55
C SER A 198 6.61 -13.45 -7.41
N ALA A 199 7.23 -14.50 -6.85
CA ALA A 199 8.30 -14.37 -5.86
C ALA A 199 9.58 -13.73 -6.45
N GLU A 200 9.79 -13.84 -7.76
CA GLU A 200 10.93 -13.23 -8.48
C GLU A 200 10.97 -11.72 -8.33
N PHE A 201 9.81 -11.05 -8.41
CA PHE A 201 9.73 -9.60 -8.21
C PHE A 201 10.13 -9.18 -6.79
N SER A 202 9.86 -10.05 -5.80
CA SER A 202 10.28 -9.83 -4.42
C SER A 202 11.78 -9.98 -4.27
N LEU A 203 12.40 -11.01 -4.86
CA LEU A 203 13.84 -11.28 -4.77
C LEU A 203 14.70 -10.19 -5.41
N ASP A 204 14.28 -9.64 -6.58
CA ASP A 204 14.97 -8.51 -7.23
C ASP A 204 14.99 -7.23 -6.38
N VAL A 205 13.93 -7.02 -5.59
CA VAL A 205 13.81 -5.90 -4.65
C VAL A 205 14.75 -6.10 -3.46
N TYR A 206 14.93 -7.34 -3.00
CA TYR A 206 15.74 -7.68 -1.83
C TYR A 206 17.24 -7.80 -2.13
N ALA A 207 17.61 -8.16 -3.35
CA ALA A 207 19.01 -8.18 -3.78
C ALA A 207 19.63 -6.77 -3.90
N ALA A 208 18.82 -5.71 -3.78
CA ALA A 208 19.24 -4.31 -3.86
C ALA A 208 19.43 -3.63 -2.48
N ILE A 209 19.19 -4.35 -1.38
CA ILE A 209 19.39 -3.94 0.02
C ILE A 209 20.61 -4.65 0.60
#